data_b7cbf8916962512c507c7ab54dcd5b32
#
_entry.id   b7cbf8916962512c507c7ab54dcd5b32
#
_cell.length_a   1.000
_cell.length_b   1.000
_cell.length_c   1.000
_cell.angle_alpha   90.00
_cell.angle_beta   90.00
_cell.angle_gamma   90.00
#
_symmetry.space_group_name_H-M   'P 1'
#
loop_
_entity.id
_entity.type
_entity.pdbx_description
1 polymer ?
#
loop_
_entity_poly.entity_id
_entity_poly.type
_entity_poly.pdbx_seq_one_letter_code
_entity_poly.pdbx_strand_id
1 'polypeptide(L)'
;MLEENFKDNLKGVNVYVIANCGFYEGKQNKIALNIMKCWCKKMNIKWAQGIGIGAGEMMGGLRNVPMGKGPNTNLGLALDNLAKNINENKSGDDIFTTPSMFPRFAFRLAANRFWISKANRNGLKKRDLNKCIVKQ
;
A
#
# COMPACT_ATOMS: atom_id res chain seq x y z
N MET A 1 -3.85 -22.78 9.69
CA MET A 1 -4.76 -21.82 10.35
C MET A 1 -5.92 -21.42 9.43
N LEU A 2 -5.89 -20.35 8.62
CA LEU A 2 -7.00 -20.06 7.67
C LEU A 2 -7.17 -21.16 6.62
N GLU A 3 -6.06 -21.71 6.13
CA GLU A 3 -6.04 -22.76 5.12
C GLU A 3 -6.66 -24.09 5.60
N GLU A 4 -6.56 -24.41 6.88
CA GLU A 4 -7.03 -25.67 7.46
C GLU A 4 -8.48 -25.58 7.95
N ASN A 5 -8.85 -24.42 8.52
CA ASN A 5 -10.14 -24.29 9.20
C ASN A 5 -11.27 -23.76 8.30
N PHE A 6 -10.96 -23.18 7.13
CA PHE A 6 -11.96 -22.50 6.28
C PHE A 6 -11.97 -22.92 4.82
N LYS A 7 -11.22 -23.97 4.47
CA LYS A 7 -11.07 -24.42 3.07
C LYS A 7 -12.40 -24.65 2.35
N ASP A 8 -13.37 -25.23 3.03
CA ASP A 8 -14.68 -25.53 2.46
C ASP A 8 -15.62 -24.33 2.42
N ASN A 9 -15.42 -23.36 3.32
CA ASN A 9 -16.23 -22.15 3.42
C ASN A 9 -15.81 -21.04 2.45
N LEU A 10 -14.66 -21.19 1.77
CA LEU A 10 -14.11 -20.19 0.86
C LEU A 10 -14.48 -20.43 -0.62
N LYS A 11 -15.22 -21.48 -0.94
CA LYS A 11 -15.67 -21.73 -2.32
C LYS A 11 -16.55 -20.60 -2.84
N GLY A 12 -16.20 -20.05 -3.99
CA GLY A 12 -16.95 -18.97 -4.64
C GLY A 12 -16.68 -17.56 -4.09
N VAL A 13 -15.80 -17.42 -3.09
CA VAL A 13 -15.42 -16.13 -2.54
C VAL A 13 -14.51 -15.39 -3.52
N ASN A 14 -14.83 -14.11 -3.77
CA ASN A 14 -13.93 -13.18 -4.46
C ASN A 14 -13.01 -12.51 -3.45
N VAL A 15 -11.71 -12.51 -3.74
CA VAL A 15 -10.69 -11.88 -2.89
C VAL A 15 -10.23 -10.56 -3.49
N TYR A 16 -10.39 -9.48 -2.73
CA TYR A 16 -9.92 -8.16 -3.02
C TYR A 16 -8.84 -7.78 -2.01
N VAL A 17 -7.72 -7.25 -2.47
CA VAL A 17 -6.56 -6.98 -1.60
C VAL A 17 -6.10 -5.53 -1.76
N ILE A 18 -5.86 -4.88 -0.62
CA ILE A 18 -5.18 -3.59 -0.58
C ILE A 18 -3.85 -3.79 0.12
N ALA A 19 -2.76 -3.45 -0.57
CA ALA A 19 -1.42 -3.43 -0.01
C ALA A 19 -0.83 -2.02 -0.09
N ASN A 20 -0.15 -1.57 0.95
CA ASN A 20 0.52 -0.29 0.92
C ASN A 20 2.01 -0.44 1.19
N CYS A 21 2.81 0.53 0.74
CA CYS A 21 4.23 0.61 1.05
C CYS A 21 4.66 2.06 1.26
N GLY A 22 5.79 2.24 1.96
CA GLY A 22 6.40 3.56 2.19
C GLY A 22 7.12 4.14 0.95
N PHE A 23 7.27 3.37 -0.13
CA PHE A 23 7.85 3.86 -1.38
C PHE A 23 6.87 4.74 -2.14
N TYR A 24 7.40 5.67 -2.94
CA TYR A 24 6.58 6.58 -3.73
C TYR A 24 5.64 5.87 -4.70
N GLU A 25 6.13 4.85 -5.40
CA GLU A 25 5.38 4.09 -6.38
C GLU A 25 4.63 2.91 -5.76
N GLY A 26 3.32 2.86 -5.92
CA GLY A 26 2.50 1.72 -5.49
C GLY A 26 2.88 0.40 -6.17
N LYS A 27 3.53 0.45 -7.34
CA LYS A 27 4.01 -0.72 -8.08
C LYS A 27 5.00 -1.59 -7.28
N GLN A 28 5.63 -1.03 -6.24
CA GLN A 28 6.46 -1.81 -5.30
C GLN A 28 5.66 -2.89 -4.55
N ASN A 29 4.34 -2.74 -4.44
CA ASN A 29 3.46 -3.76 -3.85
C ASN A 29 3.18 -4.95 -4.77
N LYS A 30 3.70 -4.97 -6.02
CA LYS A 30 3.44 -6.06 -6.98
C LYS A 30 3.77 -7.44 -6.40
N ILE A 31 4.87 -7.52 -5.65
CA ILE A 31 5.28 -8.79 -5.03
C ILE A 31 4.26 -9.23 -3.98
N ALA A 32 3.82 -8.32 -3.10
CA ALA A 32 2.81 -8.61 -2.08
C ALA A 32 1.49 -9.08 -2.71
N LEU A 33 1.02 -8.40 -3.76
CA LEU A 33 -0.19 -8.81 -4.47
C LEU A 33 -0.01 -10.18 -5.15
N ASN A 34 1.17 -10.45 -5.73
CA ASN A 34 1.45 -11.76 -6.33
C ASN A 34 1.47 -12.90 -5.30
N ILE A 35 2.00 -12.65 -4.10
CA ILE A 35 1.93 -13.63 -2.99
C ILE A 35 0.48 -13.97 -2.68
N MET A 36 -0.40 -12.97 -2.57
CA MET A 36 -1.82 -13.18 -2.32
C MET A 36 -2.53 -13.89 -3.48
N LYS A 37 -2.16 -13.60 -4.73
CA LYS A 37 -2.65 -14.35 -5.91
C LYS A 37 -2.27 -15.83 -5.85
N CYS A 38 -1.01 -16.12 -5.52
CA CYS A 38 -0.55 -17.50 -5.37
C CYS A 38 -1.30 -18.23 -4.24
N TRP A 39 -1.53 -17.53 -3.12
CA TRP A 39 -2.34 -18.05 -2.02
C TRP A 39 -3.79 -18.34 -2.48
N CYS A 40 -4.44 -17.41 -3.16
CA CYS A 40 -5.78 -17.62 -3.73
C CYS A 40 -5.83 -18.85 -4.64
N LYS A 41 -4.83 -19.01 -5.52
CA LYS A 41 -4.71 -20.18 -6.39
C LYS A 41 -4.56 -21.50 -5.59
N LYS A 42 -3.71 -21.50 -4.56
CA LYS A 42 -3.51 -22.65 -3.67
C LYS A 42 -4.81 -23.05 -2.95
N MET A 43 -5.60 -22.07 -2.54
CA MET A 43 -6.86 -22.28 -1.82
C MET A 43 -8.05 -22.52 -2.73
N ASN A 44 -7.87 -22.49 -4.06
CA ASN A 44 -8.93 -22.57 -5.05
C ASN A 44 -10.05 -21.53 -4.87
N ILE A 45 -9.64 -20.29 -4.52
CA ILE A 45 -10.51 -19.13 -4.37
C ILE A 45 -10.17 -18.09 -5.45
N LYS A 46 -11.16 -17.28 -5.81
CA LYS A 46 -11.03 -16.36 -6.93
C LYS A 46 -10.31 -15.07 -6.52
N TRP A 47 -9.19 -14.77 -7.16
CA TRP A 47 -8.62 -13.44 -7.13
C TRP A 47 -9.51 -12.50 -7.94
N ALA A 48 -9.98 -11.43 -7.34
CA ALA A 48 -10.82 -10.46 -8.02
C ALA A 48 -10.06 -9.18 -8.39
N GLN A 49 -9.39 -8.54 -7.46
CA GLN A 49 -8.63 -7.31 -7.73
C GLN A 49 -7.66 -6.99 -6.60
N GLY A 50 -6.52 -6.35 -6.96
CA GLY A 50 -5.57 -5.80 -6.02
C GLY A 50 -5.34 -4.29 -6.20
N ILE A 51 -5.14 -3.57 -5.08
CA ILE A 51 -4.64 -2.20 -5.11
C ILE A 51 -3.30 -2.15 -4.39
N GLY A 52 -2.28 -1.66 -5.08
CA GLY A 52 -0.98 -1.31 -4.50
C GLY A 52 -0.89 0.20 -4.27
N ILE A 53 -0.80 0.63 -3.02
CA ILE A 53 -0.75 2.05 -2.63
C ILE A 53 0.70 2.44 -2.38
N GLY A 54 1.18 3.45 -3.08
CA GLY A 54 2.47 4.08 -2.82
C GLY A 54 2.37 5.22 -1.80
N ALA A 55 3.53 5.61 -1.28
CA ALA A 55 3.68 6.70 -0.32
C ALA A 55 2.84 6.54 0.97
N GLY A 56 2.70 5.30 1.45
CA GLY A 56 1.84 4.98 2.60
C GLY A 56 2.14 5.79 3.86
N GLU A 57 3.40 6.10 4.15
CA GLU A 57 3.75 6.97 5.29
C GLU A 57 3.24 8.42 5.14
N MET A 58 3.15 8.94 3.91
CA MET A 58 2.60 10.25 3.63
C MET A 58 1.10 10.33 3.93
N MET A 59 0.39 9.21 3.81
CA MET A 59 -1.06 9.14 4.04
C MET A 59 -1.45 9.61 5.45
N GLY A 60 -0.62 9.34 6.47
CA GLY A 60 -0.83 9.84 7.82
C GLY A 60 -0.91 11.38 7.90
N GLY A 61 -0.11 12.08 7.10
CA GLY A 61 -0.15 13.55 6.97
C GLY A 61 -1.30 14.06 6.10
N LEU A 62 -1.91 13.21 5.29
CA LEU A 62 -2.98 13.56 4.36
C LEU A 62 -4.40 13.21 4.87
N ARG A 63 -4.53 12.78 6.10
CA ARG A 63 -5.83 12.35 6.68
C ARG A 63 -6.96 13.39 6.58
N ASN A 64 -6.59 14.68 6.54
CA ASN A 64 -7.55 15.79 6.41
C ASN A 64 -7.82 16.16 4.93
N VAL A 65 -7.16 15.53 3.97
CA VAL A 65 -7.40 15.73 2.54
C VAL A 65 -8.42 14.69 2.08
N PRO A 66 -9.59 15.11 1.58
CA PRO A 66 -10.60 14.17 1.12
C PRO A 66 -10.08 13.20 0.06
N MET A 67 -10.59 11.96 0.07
CA MET A 67 -10.32 11.01 -1.02
C MET A 67 -10.80 11.59 -2.35
N GLY A 68 -10.06 11.32 -3.42
CA GLY A 68 -10.34 11.87 -4.74
C GLY A 68 -9.89 13.33 -4.95
N LYS A 69 -9.24 13.98 -3.96
CA LYS A 69 -8.76 15.36 -4.10
C LYS A 69 -7.26 15.48 -3.85
N GLY A 70 -6.61 16.41 -4.57
CA GLY A 70 -5.18 16.71 -4.43
C GLY A 70 -4.31 15.45 -4.52
N PRO A 71 -3.38 15.22 -3.58
CA PRO A 71 -2.53 14.02 -3.56
C PRO A 71 -3.30 12.70 -3.50
N ASN A 72 -4.53 12.71 -2.97
CA ASN A 72 -5.38 11.53 -2.82
C ASN A 72 -6.26 11.23 -4.05
N THR A 73 -6.13 11.98 -5.16
CA THR A 73 -6.96 11.80 -6.36
C THR A 73 -6.86 10.39 -6.93
N ASN A 74 -5.63 9.92 -7.20
CA ASN A 74 -5.43 8.59 -7.77
C ASN A 74 -5.89 7.46 -6.84
N LEU A 75 -5.69 7.65 -5.54
CA LEU A 75 -6.15 6.68 -4.53
C LEU A 75 -7.69 6.65 -4.48
N GLY A 76 -8.35 7.80 -4.50
CA GLY A 76 -9.81 7.88 -4.52
C GLY A 76 -10.40 7.14 -5.72
N LEU A 77 -9.90 7.41 -6.93
CA LEU A 77 -10.33 6.72 -8.15
C LEU A 77 -10.13 5.20 -8.07
N ALA A 78 -9.02 4.74 -7.50
CA ALA A 78 -8.76 3.32 -7.33
C ALA A 78 -9.72 2.67 -6.34
N LEU A 79 -10.02 3.34 -5.22
CA LEU A 79 -10.95 2.86 -4.21
C LEU A 79 -12.40 2.85 -4.73
N ASP A 80 -12.82 3.87 -5.49
CA ASP A 80 -14.14 3.91 -6.12
C ASP A 80 -14.31 2.74 -7.12
N ASN A 81 -13.28 2.49 -7.93
CA ASN A 81 -13.27 1.34 -8.83
C ASN A 81 -13.36 -0.01 -8.08
N LEU A 82 -12.58 -0.15 -6.99
CA LEU A 82 -12.64 -1.34 -6.15
C LEU A 82 -14.02 -1.53 -5.52
N ALA A 83 -14.60 -0.46 -4.95
CA ALA A 83 -15.92 -0.50 -4.33
C ALA A 83 -17.00 -0.91 -5.33
N LYS A 84 -16.94 -0.37 -6.56
CA LYS A 84 -17.84 -0.76 -7.65
C LYS A 84 -17.71 -2.26 -7.97
N ASN A 85 -16.48 -2.77 -8.13
CA ASN A 85 -16.24 -4.18 -8.44
C ASN A 85 -16.70 -5.10 -7.30
N ILE A 86 -16.55 -4.69 -6.04
CA ILE A 86 -17.07 -5.42 -4.88
C ILE A 86 -18.60 -5.49 -4.92
N ASN A 87 -19.27 -4.36 -5.11
CA ASN A 87 -20.73 -4.27 -5.14
C ASN A 87 -21.33 -5.08 -6.30
N GLU A 88 -20.67 -5.09 -7.45
CA GLU A 88 -21.09 -5.83 -8.64
C GLU A 88 -20.58 -7.29 -8.66
N ASN A 89 -19.84 -7.71 -7.63
CA ASN A 89 -19.20 -9.03 -7.54
C ASN A 89 -18.31 -9.37 -8.76
N LYS A 90 -17.63 -8.34 -9.29
CA LYS A 90 -16.79 -8.43 -10.50
C LYS A 90 -15.29 -8.43 -10.17
N SER A 91 -14.52 -8.99 -11.09
CA SER A 91 -13.07 -8.85 -11.09
C SER A 91 -12.65 -7.62 -11.90
N GLY A 92 -11.52 -7.04 -11.52
CA GLY A 92 -10.87 -5.94 -12.23
C GLY A 92 -9.36 -6.15 -12.31
N ASP A 93 -8.69 -5.29 -13.09
CA ASP A 93 -7.24 -5.25 -13.14
C ASP A 93 -6.66 -4.71 -11.83
N ASP A 94 -5.45 -5.17 -11.48
CA ASP A 94 -4.73 -4.61 -10.35
C ASP A 94 -4.35 -3.15 -10.63
N ILE A 95 -4.59 -2.27 -9.65
CA ILE A 95 -4.30 -0.86 -9.75
C ILE A 95 -3.12 -0.52 -8.82
N PHE A 96 -2.16 0.25 -9.34
CA PHE A 96 -1.03 0.75 -8.56
C PHE A 96 -1.06 2.27 -8.54
N THR A 97 -1.19 2.85 -7.33
CA THR A 97 -1.32 4.29 -7.18
C THR A 97 -0.03 4.96 -6.74
N THR A 98 0.15 6.18 -7.19
CA THR A 98 1.14 7.15 -6.69
C THR A 98 0.40 8.40 -6.27
N PRO A 99 0.94 9.21 -5.33
CA PRO A 99 0.35 10.50 -4.99
C PRO A 99 0.18 11.37 -6.24
N SER A 100 -1.01 11.90 -6.44
CA SER A 100 -1.29 12.86 -7.50
C SER A 100 -0.73 14.24 -7.14
N MET A 101 -0.32 15.04 -8.12
CA MET A 101 0.15 16.42 -7.94
C MET A 101 1.33 16.59 -6.94
N PHE A 102 1.98 15.51 -6.53
CA PHE A 102 3.10 15.54 -5.61
C PHE A 102 4.30 14.82 -6.24
N PRO A 103 5.24 15.55 -6.83
CA PRO A 103 6.32 14.95 -7.61
C PRO A 103 7.31 14.16 -6.73
N ARG A 104 7.92 13.14 -7.31
CA ARG A 104 8.83 12.21 -6.62
C ARG A 104 9.98 12.92 -5.88
N PHE A 105 10.54 13.99 -6.46
CA PHE A 105 11.63 14.72 -5.81
C PHE A 105 11.16 15.41 -4.51
N ALA A 106 9.94 15.98 -4.50
CA ALA A 106 9.37 16.60 -3.32
C ALA A 106 9.05 15.57 -2.23
N PHE A 107 8.55 14.40 -2.63
CA PHE A 107 8.37 13.26 -1.73
C PHE A 107 9.69 12.86 -1.06
N ARG A 108 10.77 12.71 -1.85
CA ARG A 108 12.11 12.38 -1.34
C ARG A 108 12.63 13.41 -0.34
N LEU A 109 12.44 14.70 -0.64
CA LEU A 109 12.85 15.79 0.25
C LEU A 109 12.06 15.77 1.56
N ALA A 110 10.74 15.61 1.49
CA ALA A 110 9.86 15.53 2.65
C ALA A 110 10.19 14.30 3.51
N ALA A 111 10.40 13.12 2.91
CA ALA A 111 10.79 11.90 3.61
C ALA A 111 12.11 12.08 4.36
N ASN A 112 13.13 12.65 3.71
CA ASN A 112 14.43 12.92 4.35
C ASN A 112 14.29 13.86 5.54
N ARG A 113 13.50 14.92 5.42
CA ARG A 113 13.23 15.84 6.54
C ARG A 113 12.49 15.17 7.68
N PHE A 114 11.53 14.33 7.35
CA PHE A 114 10.77 13.55 8.35
C PHE A 114 11.69 12.62 9.15
N TRP A 115 12.58 11.88 8.49
CA TRP A 115 13.53 10.99 9.16
C TRP A 115 14.51 11.75 10.04
N ILE A 116 15.03 12.91 9.59
CA ILE A 116 15.90 13.77 10.39
C ILE A 116 15.15 14.30 11.62
N SER A 117 13.90 14.75 11.45
CA SER A 117 13.07 15.22 12.55
C SER A 117 12.81 14.11 13.57
N LYS A 118 12.50 12.90 13.10
CA LYS A 118 12.29 11.73 13.96
C LYS A 118 13.56 11.33 14.72
N ALA A 119 14.71 11.37 14.06
CA ALA A 119 16.01 11.14 14.70
C ALA A 119 16.29 12.18 15.81
N ASN A 120 16.08 13.45 15.51
CA ASN A 120 16.29 14.53 16.50
C ASN A 120 15.40 14.37 17.74
N ARG A 121 14.13 13.97 17.56
CA ARG A 121 13.21 13.69 18.69
C ARG A 121 13.69 12.55 19.58
N ASN A 122 14.47 11.61 19.02
CA ASN A 122 15.08 10.50 19.76
C ASN A 122 16.53 10.80 20.21
N GLY A 123 16.96 12.06 20.24
CA GLY A 123 18.29 12.46 20.68
C GLY A 123 19.43 12.15 19.69
N LEU A 124 19.09 11.71 18.47
CA LEU A 124 20.06 11.37 17.41
C LEU A 124 20.27 12.56 16.48
N LYS A 125 21.48 12.68 15.92
CA LYS A 125 21.83 13.69 14.91
C LYS A 125 21.73 13.08 13.52
N LYS A 126 21.61 13.90 12.47
CA LYS A 126 21.58 13.45 11.06
C LYS A 126 22.74 12.50 10.72
N ARG A 127 23.94 12.75 11.24
CA ARG A 127 25.13 11.90 11.04
C ARG A 127 24.97 10.48 11.62
N ASP A 128 24.12 10.32 12.61
CA ASP A 128 23.94 9.03 13.31
C ASP A 128 23.03 8.10 12.51
N LEU A 129 22.22 8.62 11.57
CA LEU A 129 21.37 7.82 10.68
C LEU A 129 22.15 6.90 9.74
N ASN A 130 23.41 7.23 9.46
CA ASN A 130 24.28 6.45 8.57
C ASN A 130 25.25 5.54 9.33
N LYS A 131 25.17 5.50 10.66
CA LYS A 131 26.04 4.63 11.47
C LYS A 131 25.53 3.18 11.41
N CYS A 132 26.40 2.28 10.96
CA CYS A 132 26.15 0.85 11.10
C CYS A 132 26.36 0.49 12.58
N ILE A 133 25.31 0.03 13.28
CA ILE A 133 25.44 -0.52 14.63
C ILE A 133 25.87 -1.97 14.46
N VAL A 134 27.17 -2.22 14.40
CA VAL A 134 27.72 -3.57 14.55
C VAL A 134 27.57 -3.91 16.04
N LYS A 135 26.65 -4.80 16.40
CA LYS A 135 26.66 -5.41 17.72
C LYS A 135 27.92 -6.27 17.81
N GLN A 136 28.86 -5.85 18.65
CA GLN A 136 29.93 -6.73 19.14
C GLN A 136 29.32 -7.82 20.01
#